data_9c77ff50c610070224106b71dbc52f51
#
_entry.id   9c77ff50c610070224106b71dbc52f51
#
_cell.length_a   1.000
_cell.length_b   1.000
_cell.length_c   1.000
_cell.angle_alpha   90.00
_cell.angle_beta   90.00
_cell.angle_gamma   90.00
#
_symmetry.space_group_name_H-M   'P 1'
#
loop_
_entity.id
_entity.type
_entity.pdbx_description
1 polymer ?
#
loop_
_entity_poly.entity_id
_entity_poly.type
_entity_poly.pdbx_seq_one_letter_code
_entity_poly.pdbx_strand_id
1 'polypeptide(L)'
;MNNQYPFQKLPLPYGFGALEPFIDTRTMMIHHDKHYGAYVDKLNAFLETCPDLQGLSLEELIINHSSIDEIRHNAGGVFNHQFFFENLRPGISQIVIGLSGKLLQTIQRDFGSMDKLREQFSTSANGVFGSGYTWLCAYSNGRLCIVSTPNQDTPLTLGLKPILCIDVWEHAYYLKHQNERVKYIQDFWHVVDWVKVSERLG
;
A
#
# COMPACT_ATOMS: atom_id res chain seq x y z
N MET A 1 10.09 -6.97 -11.87
CA MET A 1 10.30 -5.72 -11.10
C MET A 1 11.75 -5.32 -11.25
N ASN A 2 12.04 -4.05 -11.49
CA ASN A 2 13.40 -3.57 -11.30
C ASN A 2 13.64 -3.48 -9.80
N ASN A 3 14.33 -4.45 -9.24
CA ASN A 3 14.43 -4.63 -7.80
C ASN A 3 15.75 -4.06 -7.23
N GLN A 4 16.52 -3.35 -8.05
CA GLN A 4 17.82 -2.75 -7.70
C GLN A 4 17.98 -1.39 -8.36
N TYR A 5 18.94 -0.59 -7.87
CA TYR A 5 19.30 0.70 -8.45
C TYR A 5 19.77 0.56 -9.93
N PRO A 6 19.36 1.50 -10.82
CA PRO A 6 18.41 2.57 -10.58
C PRO A 6 16.96 2.07 -10.59
N PHE A 7 16.22 2.40 -9.53
CA PHE A 7 14.80 2.05 -9.43
C PHE A 7 14.00 2.80 -10.49
N GLN A 8 12.90 2.19 -10.94
CA GLN A 8 12.02 2.77 -11.94
C GLN A 8 10.60 2.91 -11.39
N LYS A 9 9.93 4.00 -11.76
CA LYS A 9 8.51 4.13 -11.54
C LYS A 9 7.77 3.10 -12.39
N LEU A 10 7.11 2.14 -11.74
CA LEU A 10 6.36 1.11 -12.46
C LEU A 10 5.06 1.70 -13.02
N PRO A 11 4.65 1.30 -14.23
CA PRO A 11 3.38 1.73 -14.80
C PRO A 11 2.21 1.15 -13.97
N LEU A 12 1.09 1.88 -13.93
CA LEU A 12 -0.15 1.32 -13.41
C LEU A 12 -0.62 0.14 -14.29
N PRO A 13 -1.17 -0.93 -13.70
CA PRO A 13 -1.75 -2.04 -14.47
C PRO A 13 -3.11 -1.68 -15.09
N TYR A 14 -3.59 -0.46 -14.91
CA TYR A 14 -4.87 0.07 -15.41
C TYR A 14 -4.74 1.56 -15.75
N GLY A 15 -5.69 2.11 -16.51
CA GLY A 15 -5.71 3.55 -16.83
C GLY A 15 -6.05 4.42 -15.63
N PHE A 16 -5.60 5.68 -15.62
CA PHE A 16 -5.82 6.62 -14.52
C PHE A 16 -7.30 6.80 -14.13
N GLY A 17 -8.22 6.76 -15.08
CA GLY A 17 -9.66 6.88 -14.83
C GLY A 17 -10.36 5.57 -14.51
N ALA A 18 -9.65 4.45 -14.44
CA ALA A 18 -10.26 3.13 -14.32
C ALA A 18 -10.88 2.85 -12.93
N LEU A 19 -10.51 3.62 -11.92
CA LEU A 19 -11.02 3.48 -10.56
C LEU A 19 -12.23 4.40 -10.26
N GLU A 20 -12.69 5.17 -11.27
CA GLU A 20 -13.93 5.94 -11.12
C GLU A 20 -15.13 4.99 -10.91
N PRO A 21 -16.14 5.40 -10.12
CA PRO A 21 -16.29 6.70 -9.48
C PRO A 21 -15.66 6.78 -8.08
N PHE A 22 -14.87 5.82 -7.63
CA PHE A 22 -14.39 5.69 -6.25
C PHE A 22 -13.11 6.52 -5.98
N ILE A 23 -12.14 6.47 -6.88
CA ILE A 23 -10.93 7.31 -6.88
C ILE A 23 -10.88 8.06 -8.21
N ASP A 24 -10.77 9.38 -8.17
CA ASP A 24 -10.85 10.18 -9.38
C ASP A 24 -9.55 10.17 -10.20
N THR A 25 -9.72 10.40 -11.49
CA THR A 25 -8.64 10.40 -12.48
C THR A 25 -7.51 11.37 -12.10
N ARG A 26 -7.86 12.57 -11.61
CA ARG A 26 -6.86 13.59 -11.27
C ARG A 26 -6.03 13.19 -10.07
N THR A 27 -6.65 12.61 -9.06
CA THR A 27 -5.95 12.02 -7.91
C THR A 27 -4.96 10.96 -8.38
N MET A 28 -5.40 10.01 -9.20
CA MET A 28 -4.54 8.93 -9.69
C MET A 28 -3.35 9.44 -10.50
N MET A 29 -3.54 10.43 -11.38
CA MET A 29 -2.46 11.04 -12.17
C MET A 29 -1.41 11.72 -11.27
N ILE A 30 -1.86 12.52 -10.31
CA ILE A 30 -0.94 13.24 -9.41
C ILE A 30 -0.26 12.28 -8.44
N HIS A 31 -1.02 11.36 -7.86
CA HIS A 31 -0.53 10.39 -6.90
C HIS A 31 0.56 9.50 -7.51
N HIS A 32 0.31 8.94 -8.70
CA HIS A 32 1.27 8.09 -9.39
C HIS A 32 2.42 8.89 -10.03
N ASP A 33 2.11 9.93 -10.81
CA ASP A 33 3.17 10.57 -11.61
C ASP A 33 4.01 11.57 -10.82
N LYS A 34 3.43 12.21 -9.80
CA LYS A 34 4.13 13.23 -9.02
C LYS A 34 4.62 12.70 -7.68
N HIS A 35 3.74 12.13 -6.83
CA HIS A 35 4.16 11.66 -5.52
C HIS A 35 5.04 10.40 -5.61
N TYR A 36 4.56 9.32 -6.24
CA TYR A 36 5.35 8.10 -6.40
C TYR A 36 6.62 8.36 -7.23
N GLY A 37 6.50 9.10 -8.37
CA GLY A 37 7.66 9.47 -9.18
C GLY A 37 8.74 10.20 -8.39
N ALA A 38 8.34 11.19 -7.56
CA ALA A 38 9.30 11.95 -6.75
C ALA A 38 10.04 11.08 -5.71
N TYR A 39 9.41 10.06 -5.14
CA TYR A 39 10.10 9.12 -4.24
C TYR A 39 11.12 8.28 -5.00
N VAL A 40 10.80 7.81 -6.20
CA VAL A 40 11.75 7.09 -7.07
C VAL A 40 12.96 7.95 -7.41
N ASP A 41 12.73 9.19 -7.85
CA ASP A 41 13.80 10.12 -8.22
C ASP A 41 14.71 10.44 -7.02
N LYS A 42 14.14 10.72 -5.85
CA LYS A 42 14.89 11.03 -4.64
C LYS A 42 15.69 9.83 -4.12
N LEU A 43 15.10 8.61 -4.18
CA LEU A 43 15.80 7.39 -3.80
C LEU A 43 17.02 7.17 -4.70
N ASN A 44 16.86 7.29 -6.01
CA ASN A 44 17.94 7.13 -6.97
C ASN A 44 19.04 8.19 -6.78
N ALA A 45 18.66 9.45 -6.58
CA ALA A 45 19.63 10.53 -6.34
C ALA A 45 20.45 10.29 -5.07
N PHE A 46 19.82 9.78 -4.00
CA PHE A 46 20.53 9.40 -2.78
C PHE A 46 21.48 8.22 -3.03
N LEU A 47 21.01 7.14 -3.69
CA LEU A 47 21.81 5.94 -3.96
C LEU A 47 22.97 6.20 -4.92
N GLU A 48 22.90 7.23 -5.78
CA GLU A 48 24.02 7.67 -6.60
C GLU A 48 25.24 8.03 -5.74
N THR A 49 25.01 8.55 -4.55
CA THR A 49 26.06 8.92 -3.58
C THR A 49 26.50 7.76 -2.67
N CYS A 50 25.83 6.59 -2.76
CA CYS A 50 26.03 5.43 -1.89
C CYS A 50 26.24 4.14 -2.70
N PRO A 51 27.39 3.97 -3.40
CA PRO A 51 27.62 2.81 -4.29
C PRO A 51 27.44 1.45 -3.60
N ASP A 52 27.78 1.32 -2.33
CA ASP A 52 27.69 0.08 -1.56
C ASP A 52 26.23 -0.39 -1.36
N LEU A 53 25.25 0.49 -1.52
CA LEU A 53 23.84 0.19 -1.37
C LEU A 53 23.13 -0.10 -2.69
N GLN A 54 23.74 0.18 -3.84
CA GLN A 54 23.13 0.06 -5.16
C GLN A 54 22.76 -1.38 -5.56
N GLY A 55 23.48 -2.37 -4.99
CA GLY A 55 23.20 -3.79 -5.24
C GLY A 55 22.02 -4.35 -4.44
N LEU A 56 21.46 -3.57 -3.50
CA LEU A 56 20.40 -4.04 -2.63
C LEU A 56 19.02 -3.88 -3.27
N SER A 57 18.13 -4.82 -2.97
CA SER A 57 16.70 -4.71 -3.30
C SER A 57 16.02 -3.64 -2.46
N LEU A 58 14.83 -3.20 -2.90
CA LEU A 58 14.02 -2.22 -2.18
C LEU A 58 13.69 -2.69 -0.75
N GLU A 59 13.34 -3.97 -0.60
CA GLU A 59 13.03 -4.57 0.70
C GLU A 59 14.27 -4.65 1.59
N GLU A 60 15.45 -5.03 1.05
CA GLU A 60 16.71 -5.04 1.82
C GLU A 60 17.10 -3.64 2.29
N LEU A 61 16.94 -2.61 1.45
CA LEU A 61 17.13 -1.22 1.86
C LEU A 61 16.24 -0.85 3.03
N ILE A 62 14.93 -1.15 2.94
CA ILE A 62 13.96 -0.84 3.98
C ILE A 62 14.26 -1.59 5.29
N ILE A 63 14.51 -2.90 5.21
CA ILE A 63 14.68 -3.75 6.39
C ILE A 63 15.99 -3.45 7.12
N ASN A 64 17.09 -3.27 6.37
CA ASN A 64 18.42 -3.21 6.95
C ASN A 64 18.97 -1.79 7.11
N HIS A 65 18.41 -0.79 6.39
CA HIS A 65 18.95 0.56 6.33
C HIS A 65 17.93 1.66 6.66
N SER A 66 16.76 1.33 7.24
CA SER A 66 15.73 2.32 7.62
C SER A 66 16.16 3.28 8.76
N SER A 67 17.32 3.08 9.34
CA SER A 67 17.94 4.08 10.25
C SER A 67 18.47 5.32 9.50
N ILE A 68 18.63 5.22 8.18
CA ILE A 68 18.98 6.34 7.29
C ILE A 68 17.68 6.98 6.82
N ASP A 69 17.45 8.24 7.18
CA ASP A 69 16.18 8.93 6.91
C ASP A 69 15.84 8.99 5.40
N GLU A 70 16.83 9.20 4.53
CA GLU A 70 16.66 9.21 3.09
C GLU A 70 16.14 7.86 2.57
N ILE A 71 16.63 6.75 3.12
CA ILE A 71 16.14 5.41 2.77
C ILE A 71 14.75 5.18 3.38
N ARG A 72 14.59 5.45 4.67
CA ARG A 72 13.31 5.27 5.36
C ARG A 72 12.17 5.98 4.64
N HIS A 73 12.40 7.25 4.26
CA HIS A 73 11.37 8.05 3.61
C HIS A 73 11.20 7.70 2.13
N ASN A 74 12.30 7.57 1.37
CA ASN A 74 12.18 7.44 -0.08
C ASN A 74 12.02 5.98 -0.51
N ALA A 75 12.76 5.02 0.06
CA ALA A 75 12.53 3.60 -0.25
C ALA A 75 11.17 3.13 0.30
N GLY A 76 10.79 3.57 1.51
CA GLY A 76 9.45 3.36 2.05
C GLY A 76 8.38 3.96 1.15
N GLY A 77 8.60 5.20 0.67
CA GLY A 77 7.68 5.86 -0.28
C GLY A 77 7.52 5.11 -1.58
N VAL A 78 8.61 4.61 -2.17
CA VAL A 78 8.57 3.78 -3.38
C VAL A 78 7.77 2.51 -3.12
N PHE A 79 8.08 1.78 -2.06
CA PHE A 79 7.42 0.52 -1.70
C PHE A 79 5.92 0.72 -1.43
N ASN A 80 5.58 1.68 -0.58
CA ASN A 80 4.19 1.90 -0.16
C ASN A 80 3.28 2.27 -1.33
N HIS A 81 3.74 3.17 -2.21
CA HIS A 81 2.96 3.58 -3.39
C HIS A 81 2.81 2.43 -4.40
N GLN A 82 3.90 1.71 -4.70
CA GLN A 82 3.83 0.55 -5.58
C GLN A 82 2.86 -0.48 -5.04
N PHE A 83 2.99 -0.82 -3.76
CA PHE A 83 2.13 -1.78 -3.10
C PHE A 83 0.66 -1.33 -3.09
N PHE A 84 0.39 -0.05 -2.82
CA PHE A 84 -0.95 0.55 -2.87
C PHE A 84 -1.57 0.44 -4.26
N PHE A 85 -0.89 0.87 -5.31
CA PHE A 85 -1.43 0.80 -6.66
C PHE A 85 -1.70 -0.63 -7.14
N GLU A 86 -0.85 -1.57 -6.77
CA GLU A 86 -1.03 -2.99 -7.10
C GLU A 86 -2.19 -3.66 -6.33
N ASN A 87 -2.65 -3.07 -5.23
CA ASN A 87 -3.83 -3.57 -4.51
C ASN A 87 -5.15 -3.22 -5.18
N LEU A 88 -5.14 -2.32 -6.16
CA LEU A 88 -6.35 -1.75 -6.71
C LEU A 88 -6.64 -2.35 -8.09
N ARG A 89 -7.91 -2.47 -8.40
CA ARG A 89 -8.37 -2.93 -9.72
C ARG A 89 -9.61 -2.17 -10.17
N PRO A 90 -9.79 -2.02 -11.51
CA PRO A 90 -11.00 -1.46 -12.09
C PRO A 90 -12.25 -2.32 -11.81
N GLY A 91 -13.37 -1.65 -11.76
CA GLY A 91 -14.67 -2.27 -11.58
C GLY A 91 -15.08 -2.41 -10.12
N ILE A 92 -16.34 -2.75 -9.90
CA ILE A 92 -16.83 -2.99 -8.54
C ILE A 92 -16.19 -4.29 -8.07
N SER A 93 -15.35 -4.18 -7.05
CA SER A 93 -14.82 -5.34 -6.36
C SER A 93 -15.98 -6.09 -5.69
N GLN A 94 -16.55 -7.06 -6.42
CA GLN A 94 -17.46 -8.00 -5.78
C GLN A 94 -16.60 -8.84 -4.84
N ILE A 95 -16.85 -8.75 -3.56
CA ILE A 95 -16.10 -9.42 -2.48
C ILE A 95 -15.96 -10.93 -2.70
N VAL A 96 -16.79 -11.48 -3.56
CA VAL A 96 -16.87 -12.92 -3.83
C VAL A 96 -15.95 -13.36 -5.00
N ILE A 97 -15.55 -12.43 -5.87
CA ILE A 97 -14.70 -12.75 -7.03
C ILE A 97 -13.25 -12.50 -6.66
N GLY A 98 -12.48 -13.57 -6.52
CA GLY A 98 -11.03 -13.51 -6.28
C GLY A 98 -10.57 -13.84 -4.86
N LEU A 99 -11.47 -14.01 -3.90
CA LEU A 99 -11.12 -14.52 -2.58
C LEU A 99 -10.78 -16.02 -2.68
N SER A 100 -9.53 -16.39 -2.39
CA SER A 100 -9.19 -17.80 -2.23
C SER A 100 -9.87 -18.39 -0.99
N GLY A 101 -10.18 -19.68 -1.01
CA GLY A 101 -10.71 -20.36 0.17
C GLY A 101 -9.78 -20.23 1.39
N LYS A 102 -8.46 -20.18 1.17
CA LYS A 102 -7.44 -19.95 2.20
C LYS A 102 -7.58 -18.57 2.85
N LEU A 103 -7.73 -17.51 2.06
CA LEU A 103 -7.89 -16.15 2.58
C LEU A 103 -9.18 -16.04 3.42
N LEU A 104 -10.30 -16.56 2.91
CA LEU A 104 -11.57 -16.57 3.65
C LEU A 104 -11.47 -17.31 4.98
N GLN A 105 -10.87 -18.50 5.00
CA GLN A 105 -10.67 -19.28 6.22
C GLN A 105 -9.77 -18.55 7.23
N THR A 106 -8.71 -17.89 6.72
CA THR A 106 -7.79 -17.12 7.56
C THR A 106 -8.48 -15.89 8.16
N ILE A 107 -9.27 -15.15 7.36
CA ILE A 107 -10.07 -14.02 7.84
C ILE A 107 -11.11 -14.49 8.87
N GLN A 108 -11.80 -15.62 8.61
CA GLN A 108 -12.77 -16.17 9.54
C GLN A 108 -12.12 -16.55 10.87
N ARG A 109 -10.92 -17.16 10.83
CA ARG A 109 -10.17 -17.55 12.03
C ARG A 109 -9.73 -16.34 12.86
N ASP A 110 -9.19 -15.29 12.20
CA ASP A 110 -8.48 -14.21 12.89
C ASP A 110 -9.38 -13.01 13.22
N PHE A 111 -10.41 -12.77 12.41
CA PHE A 111 -11.34 -11.63 12.57
C PHE A 111 -12.80 -12.04 12.79
N GLY A 112 -13.14 -13.30 12.53
CA GLY A 112 -14.50 -13.84 12.69
C GLY A 112 -15.40 -13.62 11.46
N SER A 113 -15.17 -12.60 10.64
CA SER A 113 -15.85 -12.39 9.35
C SER A 113 -15.16 -11.32 8.50
N MET A 114 -15.52 -11.28 7.22
CA MET A 114 -15.08 -10.21 6.31
C MET A 114 -15.57 -8.84 6.77
N ASP A 115 -16.79 -8.74 7.27
CA ASP A 115 -17.35 -7.46 7.75
C ASP A 115 -16.58 -6.95 8.98
N LYS A 116 -16.22 -7.84 9.91
CA LYS A 116 -15.39 -7.48 11.06
C LYS A 116 -13.96 -7.07 10.66
N LEU A 117 -13.36 -7.74 9.68
CA LEU A 117 -12.09 -7.30 9.11
C LEU A 117 -12.21 -5.87 8.55
N ARG A 118 -13.24 -5.62 7.74
CA ARG A 118 -13.48 -4.31 7.14
C ARG A 118 -13.70 -3.23 8.20
N GLU A 119 -14.50 -3.51 9.21
CA GLU A 119 -14.77 -2.60 10.32
C GLU A 119 -13.47 -2.24 11.07
N GLN A 120 -12.70 -3.26 11.48
CA GLN A 120 -11.45 -3.04 12.22
C GLN A 120 -10.40 -2.32 11.37
N PHE A 121 -10.25 -2.70 10.11
CA PHE A 121 -9.33 -2.05 9.18
C PHE A 121 -9.72 -0.60 8.92
N SER A 122 -11.00 -0.32 8.67
CA SER A 122 -11.51 1.03 8.44
C SER A 122 -11.37 1.91 9.68
N THR A 123 -11.61 1.35 10.87
CA THR A 123 -11.40 2.04 12.14
C THR A 123 -9.92 2.41 12.32
N SER A 124 -9.02 1.47 12.04
CA SER A 124 -7.57 1.70 12.11
C SER A 124 -7.13 2.78 11.11
N ALA A 125 -7.61 2.71 9.86
CA ALA A 125 -7.30 3.68 8.81
C ALA A 125 -7.79 5.10 9.13
N ASN A 126 -9.00 5.21 9.67
CA ASN A 126 -9.54 6.50 10.11
C ASN A 126 -8.81 7.06 11.33
N GLY A 127 -8.30 6.18 12.19
CA GLY A 127 -7.57 6.53 13.41
C GLY A 127 -6.11 6.99 13.19
N VAL A 128 -5.57 6.89 11.99
CA VAL A 128 -4.22 7.39 11.67
C VAL A 128 -4.20 8.91 11.81
N PHE A 129 -3.42 9.40 12.78
CA PHE A 129 -3.24 10.84 12.97
C PHE A 129 -2.23 11.37 11.94
N GLY A 130 -2.66 12.34 11.12
CA GLY A 130 -1.83 12.87 10.04
C GLY A 130 -1.72 11.92 8.84
N SER A 131 -0.50 11.80 8.33
CA SER A 131 -0.16 11.02 7.14
C SER A 131 0.32 9.61 7.51
N GLY A 132 -0.07 8.62 6.72
CA GLY A 132 0.36 7.25 6.93
C GLY A 132 -0.42 6.23 6.12
N TYR A 133 -0.28 4.98 6.52
CA TYR A 133 -0.92 3.83 5.87
C TYR A 133 -1.54 2.92 6.92
N THR A 134 -2.57 2.18 6.51
CA THR A 134 -3.07 1.05 7.28
C THR A 134 -2.94 -0.21 6.44
N TRP A 135 -2.48 -1.28 7.08
CA TRP A 135 -2.10 -2.52 6.46
C TRP A 135 -2.85 -3.70 7.05
N LEU A 136 -3.25 -4.65 6.21
CA LEU A 136 -3.48 -6.03 6.60
C LEU A 136 -2.16 -6.76 6.37
N CYS A 137 -1.65 -7.42 7.41
CA CYS A 137 -0.38 -8.14 7.37
C CYS A 137 -0.54 -9.58 7.85
N ALA A 138 0.43 -10.42 7.47
CA ALA A 138 0.57 -11.76 8.05
C ALA A 138 1.86 -11.85 8.88
N TYR A 139 1.75 -12.49 10.05
CA TYR A 139 2.90 -12.99 10.80
C TYR A 139 3.51 -14.22 10.11
N SER A 140 4.74 -14.59 10.50
CA SER A 140 5.42 -15.79 10.02
C SER A 140 4.65 -17.09 10.28
N ASN A 141 3.80 -17.12 11.29
CA ASN A 141 2.91 -18.26 11.61
C ASN A 141 1.59 -18.25 10.80
N GLY A 142 1.44 -17.33 9.86
CA GLY A 142 0.27 -17.18 8.98
C GLY A 142 -0.97 -16.57 9.64
N ARG A 143 -0.88 -16.03 10.87
CA ARG A 143 -1.96 -15.22 11.47
C ARG A 143 -1.98 -13.84 10.84
N LEU A 144 -3.18 -13.30 10.65
CA LEU A 144 -3.37 -11.95 10.16
C LEU A 144 -3.44 -10.93 11.29
N CYS A 145 -2.96 -9.72 11.01
CA CYS A 145 -3.11 -8.57 11.90
C CYS A 145 -3.32 -7.29 11.08
N ILE A 146 -3.87 -6.27 11.73
CA ILE A 146 -3.99 -4.92 11.20
C ILE A 146 -2.96 -4.06 11.92
N VAL A 147 -2.15 -3.31 11.16
CA VAL A 147 -1.19 -2.35 11.69
C VAL A 147 -1.29 -1.04 10.92
N SER A 148 -1.04 0.08 11.59
CA SER A 148 -0.89 1.38 10.93
C SER A 148 0.53 1.88 11.09
N THR A 149 1.06 2.50 10.05
CA THR A 149 2.40 3.08 10.02
C THR A 149 2.33 4.56 9.71
N PRO A 150 3.10 5.41 10.40
CA PRO A 150 3.14 6.84 10.11
C PRO A 150 3.98 7.11 8.86
N ASN A 151 3.68 8.19 8.17
CA ASN A 151 4.43 8.71 7.03
C ASN A 151 4.70 7.61 5.97
N GLN A 152 5.98 7.34 5.67
CA GLN A 152 6.38 6.30 4.71
C GLN A 152 6.98 5.06 5.40
N ASP A 153 6.76 4.89 6.69
CA ASP A 153 7.13 3.65 7.38
C ASP A 153 6.36 2.45 6.82
N THR A 154 6.99 1.29 6.86
CA THR A 154 6.43 0.06 6.31
C THR A 154 6.37 -1.06 7.36
N PRO A 155 5.43 -2.01 7.24
CA PRO A 155 5.39 -3.16 8.14
C PRO A 155 6.57 -4.14 7.95
N LEU A 156 7.37 -4.00 6.88
CA LEU A 156 8.57 -4.81 6.65
C LEU A 156 9.58 -4.67 7.78
N THR A 157 9.74 -3.45 8.33
CA THR A 157 10.63 -3.18 9.47
C THR A 157 10.16 -3.83 10.77
N LEU A 158 8.90 -4.27 10.81
CA LEU A 158 8.30 -5.01 11.93
C LEU A 158 8.37 -6.54 11.74
N GLY A 159 9.00 -7.01 10.65
CA GLY A 159 9.05 -8.42 10.29
C GLY A 159 7.69 -8.99 9.83
N LEU A 160 6.76 -8.12 9.41
CA LEU A 160 5.43 -8.50 8.95
C LEU A 160 5.38 -8.56 7.43
N LYS A 161 4.64 -9.52 6.90
CA LYS A 161 4.34 -9.65 5.47
C LYS A 161 3.10 -8.82 5.12
N PRO A 162 3.19 -7.71 4.38
CA PRO A 162 2.03 -6.94 3.97
C PRO A 162 1.20 -7.71 2.92
N ILE A 163 -0.14 -7.61 3.01
CA ILE A 163 -1.08 -8.30 2.11
C ILE A 163 -2.01 -7.30 1.43
N LEU A 164 -2.47 -6.28 2.16
CA LEU A 164 -3.32 -5.19 1.69
C LEU A 164 -2.89 -3.91 2.37
N CYS A 165 -2.96 -2.76 1.68
CA CYS A 165 -2.83 -1.47 2.33
C CYS A 165 -3.81 -0.43 1.78
N ILE A 166 -4.07 0.58 2.59
CA ILE A 166 -4.69 1.84 2.19
C ILE A 166 -3.74 2.99 2.51
N ASP A 167 -3.57 3.89 1.55
CA ASP A 167 -2.90 5.17 1.75
C ASP A 167 -3.91 6.17 2.34
N VAL A 168 -3.61 6.73 3.51
CA VAL A 168 -4.43 7.76 4.16
C VAL A 168 -3.73 9.11 4.27
N TRP A 169 -2.65 9.32 3.51
CA TRP A 169 -2.15 10.65 3.22
C TRP A 169 -3.23 11.47 2.51
N GLU A 170 -3.36 12.75 2.80
CA GLU A 170 -4.37 13.61 2.17
C GLU A 170 -4.24 13.65 0.65
N HIS A 171 -3.02 13.55 0.10
CA HIS A 171 -2.82 13.50 -1.35
C HIS A 171 -3.53 12.32 -2.04
N ALA A 172 -3.82 11.24 -1.31
CA ALA A 172 -4.49 10.06 -1.86
C ALA A 172 -6.00 10.26 -2.04
N TYR A 173 -6.61 11.27 -1.37
CA TYR A 173 -8.07 11.40 -1.37
C TYR A 173 -8.60 12.85 -1.40
N TYR A 174 -7.80 13.86 -1.05
CA TYR A 174 -8.30 15.21 -0.78
C TYR A 174 -8.96 15.89 -1.98
N LEU A 175 -8.48 15.63 -3.20
CA LEU A 175 -9.07 16.24 -4.40
C LEU A 175 -10.54 15.85 -4.62
N LYS A 176 -10.90 14.63 -4.27
CA LYS A 176 -12.26 14.11 -4.41
C LYS A 176 -13.07 14.17 -3.12
N HIS A 177 -12.48 13.70 -2.02
CA HIS A 177 -13.19 13.49 -0.76
C HIS A 177 -12.95 14.61 0.25
N GLN A 178 -11.98 15.50 -0.02
CA GLN A 178 -11.62 16.62 0.87
C GLN A 178 -11.36 16.14 2.31
N ASN A 179 -12.05 16.68 3.31
CA ASN A 179 -11.89 16.28 4.70
C ASN A 179 -12.63 14.97 5.08
N GLU A 180 -13.36 14.36 4.14
CA GLU A 180 -14.19 13.18 4.40
C GLU A 180 -13.38 11.87 4.25
N ARG A 181 -12.33 11.67 5.07
CA ARG A 181 -11.52 10.45 5.05
C ARG A 181 -12.34 9.17 5.20
N VAL A 182 -13.39 9.21 6.03
CA VAL A 182 -14.30 8.07 6.22
C VAL A 182 -14.92 7.62 4.90
N LYS A 183 -15.37 8.57 4.06
CA LYS A 183 -15.98 8.28 2.76
C LYS A 183 -14.95 7.70 1.78
N TYR A 184 -13.73 8.24 1.77
CA TYR A 184 -12.63 7.66 0.98
C TYR A 184 -12.36 6.20 1.37
N ILE A 185 -12.32 5.89 2.68
CA ILE A 185 -12.11 4.52 3.17
C ILE A 185 -13.28 3.60 2.74
N GLN A 186 -14.51 4.10 2.72
CA GLN A 186 -15.67 3.35 2.21
C GLN A 186 -15.53 3.07 0.71
N ASP A 187 -15.15 4.08 -0.07
CA ASP A 187 -14.96 3.97 -1.53
C ASP A 187 -13.78 3.04 -1.88
N PHE A 188 -12.71 3.04 -1.08
CA PHE A 188 -11.56 2.14 -1.26
C PHE A 188 -11.96 0.67 -1.34
N TRP A 189 -12.91 0.21 -0.51
CA TRP A 189 -13.34 -1.18 -0.51
C TRP A 189 -13.96 -1.64 -1.85
N HIS A 190 -14.42 -0.73 -2.68
CA HIS A 190 -14.97 -1.04 -3.99
C HIS A 190 -13.90 -1.33 -5.06
N VAL A 191 -12.67 -0.92 -4.82
CA VAL A 191 -11.56 -1.03 -5.78
C VAL A 191 -10.43 -1.98 -5.32
N VAL A 192 -10.58 -2.66 -4.20
CA VAL A 192 -9.59 -3.65 -3.72
C VAL A 192 -9.49 -4.83 -4.67
N ASP A 193 -8.28 -5.18 -5.09
CA ASP A 193 -8.00 -6.41 -5.84
C ASP A 193 -7.83 -7.62 -4.90
N TRP A 194 -8.93 -8.30 -4.63
CA TRP A 194 -8.94 -9.48 -3.77
C TRP A 194 -8.19 -10.69 -4.35
N VAL A 195 -7.99 -10.74 -5.67
CA VAL A 195 -7.11 -11.74 -6.29
C VAL A 195 -5.68 -11.50 -5.83
N LYS A 196 -5.22 -10.25 -5.95
CA LYS A 196 -3.87 -9.85 -5.52
C LYS A 196 -3.64 -10.05 -4.02
N VAL A 197 -4.64 -9.70 -3.21
CA VAL A 197 -4.61 -9.94 -1.75
C VAL A 197 -4.48 -11.45 -1.45
N SER A 198 -5.23 -12.29 -2.16
CA SER A 198 -5.16 -13.75 -2.01
C SER A 198 -3.81 -14.31 -2.42
N GLU A 199 -3.25 -13.86 -3.55
CA GLU A 199 -1.92 -14.26 -4.03
C GLU A 199 -0.82 -13.92 -3.02
N ARG A 200 -0.90 -12.73 -2.41
CA ARG A 200 0.09 -12.30 -1.41
C ARG A 200 0.02 -13.11 -0.12
N LEU A 201 -1.13 -13.62 0.24
CA LEU A 201 -1.24 -14.53 1.39
C LEU A 201 -0.56 -15.88 1.09
N GLY A 202 -0.67 -16.38 -0.12
CA GLY A 202 -0.06 -17.63 -0.61
C GLY A 202 -0.98 -18.84 -0.49
#